data_4c95e25a0b293f50b4b6ef18412c3e65
#
_entry.id   4c95e25a0b293f50b4b6ef18412c3e65
#
_cell.length_a   1.000
_cell.length_b   1.000
_cell.length_c   1.000
_cell.angle_alpha   90.00
_cell.angle_beta   90.00
_cell.angle_gamma   90.00
#
_symmetry.space_group_name_H-M   'P 1'
#
loop_
_entity.id
_entity.type
_entity.pdbx_description
1 polymer ?
#
loop_
_entity_poly.entity_id
_entity_poly.type
_entity_poly.pdbx_seq_one_letter_code
_entity_poly.pdbx_strand_id
1 'polypeptide(L)'
;MAVKKNYVLDTSVYLTDADSIFKFDNHDIFIPLKVLEEIDNHKTRQDSVGVNARKIIRTLDELRLKGSLQGGIRLGKAKGLLRVIS
;
A
#
# COMPACT_ATOMS: atom_id res chain seq x y z
N MET A 1 0.27 -17.25 -20.69
CA MET A 1 -0.60 -16.39 -19.87
C MET A 1 0.01 -16.20 -18.48
N ALA A 2 0.16 -14.97 -18.03
CA ALA A 2 0.76 -14.71 -16.74
C ALA A 2 -0.21 -15.09 -15.61
N VAL A 3 0.30 -15.74 -14.57
CA VAL A 3 -0.49 -16.09 -13.40
C VAL A 3 -0.55 -14.85 -12.48
N LYS A 4 -1.77 -14.48 -12.07
CA LYS A 4 -1.96 -13.39 -11.13
C LYS A 4 -1.52 -13.85 -9.74
N LYS A 5 -0.71 -13.03 -9.08
CA LYS A 5 -0.19 -13.33 -7.76
C LYS A 5 -0.76 -12.37 -6.72
N ASN A 6 -0.72 -12.80 -5.47
CA ASN A 6 -1.10 -11.99 -4.33
C ASN A 6 0.15 -11.72 -3.51
N TYR A 7 0.41 -10.43 -3.22
CA TYR A 7 1.59 -10.02 -2.47
C TYR A 7 1.16 -9.43 -1.12
N VAL A 8 1.89 -9.82 -0.08
CA VAL A 8 1.80 -9.17 1.23
C VAL A 8 3.18 -8.56 1.46
N LEU A 9 3.27 -7.23 1.39
CA LEU A 9 4.54 -6.54 1.53
C LEU A 9 4.80 -6.23 3.01
N ASP A 10 6.06 -6.38 3.40
CA ASP A 10 6.49 -6.03 4.75
C ASP A 10 6.48 -4.50 4.92
N THR A 11 6.37 -4.05 6.17
CA THR A 11 6.39 -2.64 6.51
C THR A 11 7.60 -1.92 5.92
N SER A 12 8.78 -2.56 5.98
CA SER A 12 10.02 -1.97 5.48
C SER A 12 9.96 -1.62 3.99
N VAL A 13 9.20 -2.37 3.19
CA VAL A 13 9.04 -2.08 1.77
C VAL A 13 8.39 -0.72 1.56
N TYR A 14 7.31 -0.45 2.31
CA TYR A 14 6.61 0.83 2.21
C TYR A 14 7.46 1.99 2.72
N LEU A 15 8.23 1.75 3.77
CA LEU A 15 9.06 2.79 4.39
C LEU A 15 10.32 3.09 3.57
N THR A 16 10.72 2.18 2.70
CA THR A 16 11.84 2.38 1.77
C THR A 16 11.37 3.06 0.49
N ASP A 17 10.18 2.69 0.00
CA ASP A 17 9.64 3.22 -1.24
C ASP A 17 8.11 3.23 -1.17
N ALA A 18 7.54 4.39 -0.90
CA ALA A 18 6.09 4.55 -0.75
C ALA A 18 5.33 4.27 -2.05
N ASP A 19 5.99 4.34 -3.20
CA ASP A 19 5.36 4.05 -4.49
C ASP A 19 5.43 2.57 -4.88
N SER A 20 5.97 1.73 -4.00
CA SER A 20 6.14 0.29 -4.29
C SER A 20 4.83 -0.39 -4.68
N ILE A 21 3.69 0.04 -4.13
CA ILE A 21 2.40 -0.57 -4.45
C ILE A 21 2.02 -0.46 -5.93
N PHE A 22 2.60 0.50 -6.66
CA PHE A 22 2.31 0.71 -8.07
C PHE A 22 3.25 -0.08 -9.00
N LYS A 23 4.17 -0.87 -8.43
CA LYS A 23 5.21 -1.55 -9.20
C LYS A 23 4.94 -3.05 -9.45
N PHE A 24 3.79 -3.56 -9.03
CA PHE A 24 3.47 -4.98 -9.12
C PHE A 24 2.49 -5.32 -10.25
N ASP A 25 2.44 -4.51 -11.29
CA ASP A 25 1.64 -4.74 -12.50
C ASP A 25 0.18 -5.08 -12.16
N ASN A 26 -0.34 -6.22 -12.65
CA ASN A 26 -1.73 -6.63 -12.42
C ASN A 26 -1.89 -7.53 -11.20
N HIS A 27 -0.85 -7.69 -10.38
CA HIS A 27 -0.94 -8.52 -9.18
C HIS A 27 -1.62 -7.77 -8.04
N ASP A 28 -2.33 -8.51 -7.19
CA ASP A 28 -3.02 -7.92 -6.05
C ASP A 28 -2.07 -7.74 -4.86
N ILE A 29 -2.29 -6.69 -4.09
CA ILE A 29 -1.51 -6.40 -2.89
C ILE A 29 -2.45 -6.39 -1.69
N PHE A 30 -2.06 -7.10 -0.65
CA PHE A 30 -2.78 -7.15 0.62
C PHE A 30 -1.94 -6.46 1.69
N ILE A 31 -2.55 -5.51 2.39
CA ILE A 31 -1.90 -4.80 3.50
C ILE A 31 -2.57 -5.25 4.80
N PRO A 32 -1.87 -6.01 5.66
CA PRO A 32 -2.39 -6.32 6.99
C PRO A 32 -2.57 -5.06 7.81
N LEU A 33 -3.63 -5.00 8.60
CA LEU A 33 -3.90 -3.85 9.46
C LEU A 33 -2.71 -3.53 10.36
N LYS A 34 -2.01 -4.55 10.85
CA LYS A 34 -0.81 -4.37 11.67
C LYS A 34 0.27 -3.58 10.93
N VAL A 35 0.43 -3.82 9.63
CA VAL A 35 1.40 -3.08 8.80
C VAL A 35 1.01 -1.61 8.73
N LEU A 36 -0.28 -1.30 8.59
CA LEU A 36 -0.75 0.08 8.62
C LEU A 36 -0.44 0.77 9.95
N GLU A 37 -0.63 0.06 11.05
CA GLU A 37 -0.30 0.59 12.39
C GLU A 37 1.20 0.88 12.50
N GLU A 38 2.03 -0.01 12.01
CA GLU A 38 3.48 0.18 12.02
C GLU A 38 3.90 1.38 11.15
N ILE A 39 3.30 1.54 9.99
CA ILE A 39 3.56 2.69 9.13
C ILE A 39 3.16 3.99 9.85
N ASP A 40 1.99 3.99 10.49
CA ASP A 40 1.51 5.17 11.21
C ASP A 40 2.46 5.58 12.33
N ASN A 41 3.10 4.61 12.99
CA ASN A 41 4.06 4.88 14.04
C ASN A 41 5.31 5.61 13.56
N HIS A 42 5.62 5.57 12.27
CA HIS A 42 6.79 6.23 11.69
C HIS A 42 6.48 7.59 11.07
N LYS A 43 5.22 8.00 11.03
CA LYS A 43 4.84 9.21 10.29
C LYS A 43 5.42 10.51 10.86
N THR A 44 5.82 10.51 12.13
CA THR A 44 6.38 11.69 12.79
C THR A 44 7.90 11.80 12.65
N ARG A 45 8.56 10.80 12.08
CA ARG A 45 10.01 10.84 11.88
C ARG A 45 10.37 11.90 10.83
N GLN A 46 11.54 12.51 11.02
CA GLN A 46 12.01 13.58 10.12
C GLN A 46 13.04 13.08 9.09
N ASP A 47 13.24 11.78 9.02
CA ASP A 47 14.13 11.16 8.02
C ASP A 47 13.32 10.64 6.83
N SER A 48 14.00 9.94 5.91
CA SER A 48 13.36 9.38 4.72
C SER A 48 12.27 8.37 5.05
N VAL A 49 12.40 7.66 6.16
CA VAL A 49 11.37 6.72 6.63
C VAL A 49 10.08 7.47 6.94
N GLY A 50 10.17 8.60 7.65
CA GLY A 50 9.00 9.43 7.94
C GLY A 50 8.37 10.00 6.68
N VAL A 51 9.19 10.43 5.72
CA VAL A 51 8.69 10.94 4.43
C VAL A 51 7.88 9.87 3.71
N ASN A 52 8.43 8.65 3.64
CA ASN A 52 7.72 7.55 2.98
C ASN A 52 6.45 7.15 3.75
N ALA A 53 6.51 7.14 5.08
CA ALA A 53 5.33 6.83 5.89
C ALA A 53 4.19 7.80 5.60
N ARG A 54 4.46 9.11 5.61
CA ARG A 54 3.45 10.13 5.31
C ARG A 54 2.94 10.03 3.88
N LYS A 55 3.83 9.69 2.95
CA LYS A 55 3.47 9.56 1.53
C LYS A 55 2.52 8.37 1.30
N ILE A 56 2.82 7.21 1.88
CA ILE A 56 1.95 6.03 1.72
C ILE A 56 0.60 6.26 2.41
N ILE A 57 0.58 6.90 3.57
CA ILE A 57 -0.67 7.23 4.25
C ILE A 57 -1.53 8.13 3.37
N ARG A 58 -0.94 9.16 2.78
CA ARG A 58 -1.66 10.06 1.88
C ARG A 58 -2.20 9.32 0.66
N THR A 59 -1.39 8.44 0.08
CA THR A 59 -1.83 7.63 -1.07
C THR A 59 -3.02 6.75 -0.71
N LEU A 60 -2.97 6.10 0.45
CA LEU A 60 -4.08 5.27 0.92
C LEU A 60 -5.35 6.10 1.17
N ASP A 61 -5.21 7.30 1.73
CA ASP A 61 -6.36 8.19 1.94
C ASP A 61 -6.98 8.61 0.60
N GLU A 62 -6.18 8.90 -0.40
CA GLU A 62 -6.67 9.22 -1.73
C GLU A 62 -7.41 8.03 -2.37
N LEU A 63 -6.87 6.82 -2.20
CA LEU A 63 -7.51 5.61 -2.72
C LEU A 63 -8.85 5.36 -2.05
N ARG A 64 -8.97 5.64 -0.75
CA ARG A 64 -10.23 5.48 -0.02
C ARG A 64 -11.36 6.32 -0.58
N LEU A 65 -11.05 7.44 -1.22
CA LEU A 65 -12.06 8.27 -1.87
C LEU A 65 -12.66 7.59 -3.10
N LYS A 66 -11.99 6.58 -3.65
CA LYS A 66 -12.45 5.86 -4.84
C LYS A 66 -13.23 4.60 -4.51
N GLY A 67 -13.25 4.16 -3.27
CA GLY A 67 -13.91 2.93 -2.88
C GLY A 67 -13.48 2.44 -1.51
N SER A 68 -13.76 1.17 -1.23
CA SER A 68 -13.43 0.55 0.05
C SER A 68 -12.12 -0.21 -0.02
N LEU A 69 -11.18 0.10 0.88
CA LEU A 69 -9.93 -0.65 0.99
C LEU A 69 -10.18 -2.09 1.43
N GLN A 70 -11.23 -2.35 2.20
CA GLN A 70 -11.58 -3.71 2.61
C GLN A 70 -12.10 -4.54 1.44
N GLY A 71 -12.84 -3.92 0.52
CA GLY A 71 -13.35 -4.59 -0.66
C GLY A 71 -12.36 -4.69 -1.80
N GLY A 72 -11.32 -3.86 -1.76
CA GLY A 72 -10.30 -3.80 -2.80
C GLY A 72 -10.49 -2.59 -3.70
N ILE A 73 -9.39 -1.91 -3.98
CA ILE A 73 -9.37 -0.73 -4.85
C ILE A 73 -8.34 -0.97 -5.95
N ARG A 74 -8.73 -0.74 -7.20
CA ARG A 74 -7.82 -0.88 -8.31
C ARG A 74 -6.78 0.23 -8.31
N LEU A 75 -5.52 -0.15 -8.41
CA LEU A 75 -4.39 0.79 -8.34
C LEU A 75 -4.20 1.61 -9.61
N GLY A 76 -4.81 1.19 -10.71
CA GLY A 76 -4.73 1.90 -11.97
C GLY A 76 -5.20 1.02 -13.10
N LYS A 77 -5.21 1.58 -14.32
CA LYS A 77 -5.59 0.82 -15.52
C LYS A 77 -4.59 -0.33 -15.71
N ALA A 78 -5.10 -1.53 -15.87
CA ALA A 78 -4.30 -2.76 -16.00
C ALA A 78 -3.45 -3.06 -14.76
N LYS A 79 -3.77 -2.47 -13.60
CA LYS A 79 -3.14 -2.77 -12.32
C LYS A 79 -4.03 -3.71 -11.51
N GLY A 80 -3.46 -4.31 -10.47
CA GLY A 80 -4.20 -5.16 -9.55
C GLY A 80 -4.97 -4.37 -8.51
N LEU A 81 -5.55 -5.08 -7.56
CA LEU A 81 -6.30 -4.51 -6.46
C LEU A 81 -5.42 -4.37 -5.22
N LEU A 82 -5.68 -3.34 -4.45
CA LEU A 82 -5.10 -3.16 -3.12
C LEU A 82 -6.20 -3.39 -2.09
N ARG A 83 -5.95 -4.28 -1.13
CA ARG A 83 -6.92 -4.59 -0.06
C ARG A 83 -6.24 -4.52 1.30
N VAL A 84 -6.95 -3.95 2.25
CA VAL A 84 -6.55 -4.00 3.66
C VAL A 84 -7.23 -5.20 4.31
N ILE A 85 -6.45 -6.01 5.01
CA ILE A 85 -6.93 -7.21 5.69
C ILE A 85 -6.59 -7.14 7.18
N SER A 86 -7.42 -7.73 7.99
CA SER A 86 -7.20 -7.78 9.45
C SER A 86 -6.36 -8.97 9.86
#